data_6af6b5ab8594e1352b41538c693b0544
#
_entry.id   6af6b5ab8594e1352b41538c693b0544
#
_cell.length_a   1.000
_cell.length_b   1.000
_cell.length_c   1.000
_cell.angle_alpha   90.00
_cell.angle_beta   90.00
_cell.angle_gamma   90.00
#
_symmetry.space_group_name_H-M   'P 1'
#
loop_
_entity.id
_entity.type
_entity.pdbx_description
1 polymer ?
#
loop_
_entity_poly.entity_id
_entity_poly.type
_entity_poly.pdbx_seq_one_letter_code
_entity_poly.pdbx_strand_id
1 'polypeptide(L)'
;MGWDQKQIVFGKNEWKISQTPSEASKREKNTSFDYFPVDIAVFDSVETAGDYRHLLFIIECKQPDIDVGLQQLETYLGLEPHVKLGIWANSADISAKTLFVYKDSKGLSYPKKCTVKDIPSFGSAISPESVKLTFNDLVVPSKDTLYKTFSELLDAVVAQDGNVTRREEQLDQLCNLILLKLDSDKQGKIDQDSEVYFRQFATANGTARYIKEKFELFIEVYPDIFVTQSDQEIRFDDSTIHDIVDRISRFNFIDIGADTVSIAFQVLRSAALKQEKGQYFTPKQVIQAAIKLMDLSLDDMIIDPECGTGGFIIQCLIELKDRYPSKEKEISRWAQLHIYGIDKDAIGIKLTKAIMQILGDGSAHCVRGDSVLTHTWRTKYPHLLTNSFKDGRFTKVFTNPPFGAPLKVKYTDAKKAGLSIVDYIETGKDIELGLAMFNRCCDLLKPGGKICIVLPETYFFSPSYKYVREWVKERLKPVCVAYLWMHFKAFVEQKQTYIFLKGSIRIKKILIWIMTLLLL
;
A
#
# COMPACT_ATOMS: atom_id res chain seq x y z
N MET A 1 28.14 9.30 -31.15
CA MET A 1 27.86 10.27 -30.08
C MET A 1 28.50 11.66 -30.35
N GLY A 2 29.56 11.75 -31.15
CA GLY A 2 30.16 13.02 -31.59
C GLY A 2 31.06 13.75 -30.60
N TRP A 3 31.41 13.10 -29.49
CA TRP A 3 32.33 13.66 -28.51
C TRP A 3 33.79 13.56 -28.98
N ASP A 4 34.54 14.65 -28.86
CA ASP A 4 36.00 14.64 -29.13
C ASP A 4 36.71 13.93 -27.95
N GLN A 5 37.68 13.10 -28.23
CA GLN A 5 38.48 12.42 -27.21
C GLN A 5 39.15 13.38 -26.22
N LYS A 6 39.45 14.62 -26.67
CA LYS A 6 40.04 15.64 -25.80
C LYS A 6 39.08 16.25 -24.78
N GLN A 7 37.77 16.04 -24.97
CA GLN A 7 36.73 16.44 -24.00
C GLN A 7 36.51 15.39 -22.91
N ILE A 8 37.20 14.25 -22.98
CA ILE A 8 37.00 13.11 -22.10
C ILE A 8 38.27 12.89 -21.28
N VAL A 9 38.16 12.94 -19.97
CA VAL A 9 39.23 12.66 -19.01
C VAL A 9 39.03 11.26 -18.42
N PHE A 10 40.02 10.37 -18.55
CA PHE A 10 39.98 9.00 -18.07
C PHE A 10 41.38 8.41 -17.83
N GLY A 11 41.44 7.29 -17.11
CA GLY A 11 42.69 6.55 -16.86
C GLY A 11 43.66 7.33 -15.99
N LYS A 12 44.92 7.50 -16.45
CA LYS A 12 45.96 8.17 -15.68
C LYS A 12 45.71 9.64 -15.36
N ASN A 13 44.80 10.27 -16.07
CA ASN A 13 44.38 11.66 -15.88
C ASN A 13 43.02 11.75 -15.18
N GLU A 14 42.79 10.87 -14.21
CA GLU A 14 41.53 10.78 -13.48
C GLU A 14 41.00 12.14 -13.03
N TRP A 15 39.67 12.32 -13.20
CA TRP A 15 38.99 13.46 -12.62
C TRP A 15 38.87 13.31 -11.11
N LYS A 16 39.18 14.38 -10.35
CA LYS A 16 39.24 14.36 -8.89
C LYS A 16 38.10 15.15 -8.29
N ILE A 17 37.17 14.46 -7.62
CA ILE A 17 36.05 15.05 -6.92
C ILE A 17 36.45 15.35 -5.46
N SER A 18 36.15 16.56 -4.98
CA SER A 18 36.40 16.96 -3.59
C SER A 18 35.54 16.17 -2.62
N GLN A 19 36.12 15.68 -1.52
CA GLN A 19 35.37 14.89 -0.52
C GLN A 19 34.44 15.75 0.34
N THR A 20 34.71 17.05 0.49
CA THR A 20 33.91 17.96 1.32
C THR A 20 33.78 19.34 0.67
N PRO A 21 32.81 20.17 1.07
CA PRO A 21 32.72 21.56 0.59
C PRO A 21 34.00 22.39 0.85
N SER A 22 34.70 22.13 1.96
CA SER A 22 35.98 22.78 2.26
C SER A 22 37.08 22.36 1.30
N GLU A 23 37.09 21.10 0.86
CA GLU A 23 38.02 20.59 -0.13
C GLU A 23 37.72 21.15 -1.54
N ALA A 24 36.45 21.37 -1.86
CA ALA A 24 36.06 22.04 -3.10
C ALA A 24 36.69 23.44 -3.23
N SER A 25 36.73 24.22 -2.13
CA SER A 25 37.41 25.52 -2.10
C SER A 25 38.93 25.43 -2.33
N LYS A 26 39.57 24.35 -1.85
CA LYS A 26 40.99 24.10 -2.12
C LYS A 26 41.24 23.75 -3.60
N ARG A 27 40.35 22.96 -4.23
CA ARG A 27 40.38 22.64 -5.65
C ARG A 27 40.29 23.92 -6.50
N GLU A 28 39.35 24.80 -6.19
CA GLU A 28 39.19 26.08 -6.86
C GLU A 28 40.43 26.95 -6.79
N LYS A 29 41.16 26.89 -5.67
CA LYS A 29 42.41 27.61 -5.45
C LYS A 29 43.65 26.87 -5.98
N ASN A 30 43.46 25.73 -6.66
CA ASN A 30 44.53 24.87 -7.18
C ASN A 30 45.54 24.43 -6.10
N THR A 31 45.03 24.14 -4.91
CA THR A 31 45.85 23.63 -3.78
C THR A 31 45.59 22.12 -3.60
N SER A 32 46.43 21.42 -2.82
CA SER A 32 46.23 20.01 -2.50
C SER A 32 44.92 19.79 -1.73
N PHE A 33 44.14 18.79 -2.11
CA PHE A 33 42.88 18.43 -1.48
C PHE A 33 42.64 16.91 -1.50
N ASP A 34 41.83 16.41 -0.56
CA ASP A 34 41.37 15.03 -0.57
C ASP A 34 40.30 14.84 -1.65
N TYR A 35 40.36 13.72 -2.36
CA TYR A 35 39.53 13.51 -3.53
C TYR A 35 39.09 12.05 -3.68
N PHE A 36 38.02 11.89 -4.47
CA PHE A 36 37.61 10.61 -5.04
C PHE A 36 37.93 10.60 -6.54
N PRO A 37 38.59 9.57 -7.06
CA PRO A 37 38.80 9.42 -8.50
C PRO A 37 37.53 9.00 -9.20
N VAL A 38 37.29 9.54 -10.39
CA VAL A 38 36.15 9.17 -11.29
C VAL A 38 36.75 8.47 -12.51
N ASP A 39 36.11 7.37 -12.92
CA ASP A 39 36.63 6.58 -14.05
C ASP A 39 36.62 7.38 -15.35
N ILE A 40 35.50 8.08 -15.67
CA ILE A 40 35.38 8.92 -16.87
C ILE A 40 34.64 10.21 -16.53
N ALA A 41 35.19 11.35 -16.94
CA ALA A 41 34.58 12.67 -16.87
C ALA A 41 34.45 13.28 -18.27
N VAL A 42 33.29 13.83 -18.60
CA VAL A 42 32.98 14.42 -19.92
C VAL A 42 32.66 15.90 -19.78
N PHE A 43 33.35 16.73 -20.56
CA PHE A 43 33.24 18.18 -20.53
C PHE A 43 32.51 18.73 -21.76
N ASP A 44 31.99 19.95 -21.67
CA ASP A 44 31.17 20.59 -22.70
C ASP A 44 31.96 21.00 -23.96
N SER A 45 33.29 21.26 -23.82
CA SER A 45 34.18 21.54 -24.96
C SER A 45 35.60 21.05 -24.73
N VAL A 46 36.40 21.05 -25.78
CA VAL A 46 37.84 20.71 -25.71
C VAL A 46 38.61 21.75 -24.89
N GLU A 47 38.25 23.02 -25.07
CA GLU A 47 38.92 24.16 -24.45
C GLU A 47 38.67 24.22 -22.94
N THR A 48 37.56 23.67 -22.47
CA THR A 48 37.15 23.68 -21.07
C THR A 48 37.42 22.34 -20.37
N ALA A 49 37.99 21.36 -21.05
CA ALA A 49 38.31 20.06 -20.47
C ALA A 49 39.25 20.22 -19.26
N GLY A 50 38.82 19.73 -18.11
CA GLY A 50 39.53 19.90 -16.84
C GLY A 50 39.03 21.07 -15.99
N ASP A 51 38.08 21.86 -16.44
CA ASP A 51 37.38 22.86 -15.62
C ASP A 51 36.07 22.31 -15.07
N TYR A 52 35.97 22.15 -13.73
CA TYR A 52 34.80 21.56 -13.07
C TYR A 52 33.49 22.28 -13.35
N ARG A 53 33.50 23.56 -13.71
CA ARG A 53 32.33 24.35 -14.08
C ARG A 53 31.70 23.91 -15.41
N HIS A 54 32.50 23.22 -16.21
CA HIS A 54 32.15 22.73 -17.54
C HIS A 54 32.02 21.21 -17.61
N LEU A 55 32.02 20.54 -16.45
CA LEU A 55 31.82 19.10 -16.34
C LEU A 55 30.33 18.78 -16.57
N LEU A 56 30.01 18.02 -17.62
CA LEU A 56 28.65 17.70 -18.01
C LEU A 56 28.13 16.43 -17.32
N PHE A 57 28.89 15.35 -17.41
CA PHE A 57 28.54 14.09 -16.79
C PHE A 57 29.75 13.25 -16.46
N ILE A 58 29.54 12.32 -15.55
CA ILE A 58 30.56 11.37 -15.09
C ILE A 58 30.08 9.94 -15.33
N ILE A 59 31.04 9.03 -15.56
CA ILE A 59 30.74 7.61 -15.73
C ILE A 59 31.56 6.81 -14.72
N GLU A 60 30.89 5.97 -13.97
CA GLU A 60 31.48 4.98 -13.05
C GLU A 60 31.38 3.60 -13.69
N CYS A 61 32.53 2.98 -13.94
CA CYS A 61 32.65 1.68 -14.61
C CYS A 61 32.94 0.59 -13.60
N LYS A 62 32.20 -0.51 -13.63
CA LYS A 62 32.42 -1.69 -12.79
C LYS A 62 32.65 -2.92 -13.64
N GLN A 63 33.35 -3.91 -13.08
CA GLN A 63 33.50 -5.21 -13.72
C GLN A 63 32.14 -5.88 -13.89
N PRO A 64 31.95 -6.73 -14.93
CA PRO A 64 30.75 -7.52 -15.09
C PRO A 64 30.40 -8.27 -13.80
N ASP A 65 29.11 -8.31 -13.47
CA ASP A 65 28.54 -8.98 -12.30
C ASP A 65 28.82 -8.36 -10.92
N ILE A 66 29.41 -7.16 -10.87
CA ILE A 66 29.57 -6.39 -9.63
C ILE A 66 28.46 -5.35 -9.53
N ASP A 67 27.50 -5.55 -8.64
CA ASP A 67 26.35 -4.64 -8.42
C ASP A 67 26.63 -3.56 -7.34
N VAL A 68 27.89 -3.23 -7.08
CA VAL A 68 28.30 -2.15 -6.17
C VAL A 68 28.74 -0.91 -6.95
N GLY A 69 28.77 0.25 -6.29
CA GLY A 69 29.30 1.48 -6.86
C GLY A 69 28.24 2.47 -7.35
N LEU A 70 26.94 2.10 -7.38
CA LEU A 70 25.88 3.06 -7.67
C LEU A 70 25.82 4.16 -6.58
N GLN A 71 25.85 3.77 -5.33
CA GLN A 71 25.91 4.71 -4.20
C GLN A 71 27.16 5.60 -4.24
N GLN A 72 28.27 5.07 -4.76
CA GLN A 72 29.50 5.85 -4.99
C GLN A 72 29.25 6.92 -6.05
N LEU A 73 28.62 6.58 -7.18
CA LEU A 73 28.23 7.53 -8.23
C LEU A 73 27.29 8.61 -7.70
N GLU A 74 26.30 8.24 -6.91
CA GLU A 74 25.37 9.18 -6.27
C GLU A 74 26.10 10.15 -5.34
N THR A 75 27.07 9.65 -4.57
CA THR A 75 27.93 10.50 -3.74
C THR A 75 28.73 11.49 -4.59
N TYR A 76 29.30 11.04 -5.69
CA TYR A 76 30.05 11.91 -6.61
C TYR A 76 29.17 13.01 -7.21
N LEU A 77 27.97 12.67 -7.65
CA LEU A 77 27.01 13.65 -8.16
C LEU A 77 26.59 14.65 -7.08
N GLY A 78 26.44 14.21 -5.83
CA GLY A 78 26.15 15.08 -4.70
C GLY A 78 27.25 16.12 -4.42
N LEU A 79 28.50 15.75 -4.65
CA LEU A 79 29.69 16.59 -4.42
C LEU A 79 30.05 17.52 -5.57
N GLU A 80 29.63 17.20 -6.81
CA GLU A 80 29.89 18.03 -8.01
C GLU A 80 28.72 18.96 -8.30
N PRO A 81 28.85 20.29 -8.13
CA PRO A 81 27.74 21.21 -8.22
C PRO A 81 27.17 21.36 -9.64
N HIS A 82 28.00 21.22 -10.67
CA HIS A 82 27.64 21.48 -12.07
C HIS A 82 27.21 20.24 -12.86
N VAL A 83 27.57 19.03 -12.38
CA VAL A 83 27.21 17.77 -13.03
C VAL A 83 25.72 17.51 -12.93
N LYS A 84 25.10 17.20 -14.06
CA LYS A 84 23.65 16.90 -14.16
C LYS A 84 23.32 15.44 -14.41
N LEU A 85 24.31 14.63 -14.81
CA LEU A 85 24.11 13.24 -15.17
C LEU A 85 25.28 12.39 -14.68
N GLY A 86 24.97 11.29 -14.01
CA GLY A 86 25.89 10.20 -13.74
C GLY A 86 25.48 8.95 -14.49
N ILE A 87 26.47 8.23 -15.00
CA ILE A 87 26.26 6.96 -15.70
C ILE A 87 26.99 5.87 -14.93
N TRP A 88 26.26 4.83 -14.52
CA TRP A 88 26.85 3.64 -13.93
C TRP A 88 26.77 2.49 -14.93
N ALA A 89 27.89 1.81 -15.19
CA ALA A 89 27.98 0.73 -16.16
C ALA A 89 28.82 -0.41 -15.61
N ASN A 90 28.29 -1.65 -15.63
CA ASN A 90 28.97 -2.83 -15.12
C ASN A 90 28.94 -4.04 -16.05
N SER A 91 28.85 -3.87 -17.34
CA SER A 91 28.78 -4.97 -18.29
C SER A 91 29.76 -4.80 -19.45
N ALA A 92 30.30 -5.91 -19.94
CA ALA A 92 30.99 -5.96 -21.22
C ALA A 92 30.03 -5.65 -22.39
N ASP A 93 28.75 -5.95 -22.24
CA ASP A 93 27.66 -5.49 -23.10
C ASP A 93 26.96 -4.30 -22.42
N ILE A 94 27.34 -3.10 -22.81
CA ILE A 94 26.83 -1.82 -22.27
C ILE A 94 25.31 -1.70 -22.41
N SER A 95 24.67 -2.49 -23.26
CA SER A 95 23.21 -2.51 -23.41
C SER A 95 22.48 -3.18 -22.24
N ALA A 96 23.14 -4.01 -21.44
CA ALA A 96 22.46 -4.87 -20.46
C ALA A 96 22.34 -4.27 -19.07
N LYS A 97 23.35 -3.51 -18.57
CA LYS A 97 23.39 -3.00 -17.20
C LYS A 97 23.99 -1.59 -17.11
N THR A 98 23.38 -0.63 -17.82
CA THR A 98 23.74 0.79 -17.71
C THR A 98 22.61 1.54 -17.03
N LEU A 99 22.96 2.32 -16.00
CA LEU A 99 22.01 3.13 -15.26
C LEU A 99 22.38 4.60 -15.34
N PHE A 100 21.39 5.46 -15.53
CA PHE A 100 21.54 6.91 -15.50
C PHE A 100 20.96 7.47 -14.22
N VAL A 101 21.71 8.36 -13.58
CA VAL A 101 21.28 9.12 -12.41
C VAL A 101 21.34 10.59 -12.78
N TYR A 102 20.20 11.27 -12.79
CA TYR A 102 20.12 12.69 -13.04
C TYR A 102 20.18 13.49 -11.74
N LYS A 103 20.77 14.69 -11.81
CA LYS A 103 20.79 15.68 -10.73
C LYS A 103 20.14 16.96 -11.21
N ASP A 104 19.19 17.43 -10.46
CA ASP A 104 18.58 18.75 -10.63
C ASP A 104 18.76 19.63 -9.38
N SER A 105 18.07 20.75 -9.33
CA SER A 105 18.12 21.67 -8.19
C SER A 105 17.54 21.11 -6.88
N LYS A 106 16.90 19.94 -6.91
CA LYS A 106 16.23 19.31 -5.78
C LYS A 106 16.94 18.07 -5.27
N GLY A 107 17.88 17.52 -6.02
CA GLY A 107 18.63 16.35 -5.63
C GLY A 107 18.89 15.37 -6.77
N LEU A 108 19.21 14.14 -6.38
CA LEU A 108 19.48 13.04 -7.32
C LEU A 108 18.20 12.30 -7.66
N SER A 109 18.01 11.98 -8.94
CA SER A 109 16.97 11.06 -9.37
C SER A 109 17.38 9.62 -9.07
N TYR A 110 16.39 8.72 -9.01
CA TYR A 110 16.68 7.28 -8.97
C TYR A 110 17.36 6.82 -10.25
N PRO A 111 18.20 5.76 -10.18
CA PRO A 111 18.87 5.22 -11.35
C PRO A 111 17.86 4.70 -12.37
N LYS A 112 18.00 5.11 -13.61
CA LYS A 112 17.21 4.66 -14.74
C LYS A 112 18.02 3.73 -15.62
N LYS A 113 17.45 2.58 -15.99
CA LYS A 113 18.06 1.66 -16.95
C LYS A 113 18.12 2.32 -18.33
N CYS A 114 19.29 2.36 -18.93
CA CYS A 114 19.57 2.99 -20.23
C CYS A 114 20.46 2.10 -21.07
N THR A 115 20.59 2.43 -22.34
CA THR A 115 21.48 1.78 -23.30
C THR A 115 22.54 2.76 -23.79
N VAL A 116 23.55 2.28 -24.50
CA VAL A 116 24.56 3.14 -25.14
C VAL A 116 23.94 4.21 -26.04
N LYS A 117 22.79 3.91 -26.66
CA LYS A 117 22.10 4.85 -27.56
C LYS A 117 21.50 6.03 -26.82
N ASP A 118 21.26 5.87 -25.52
CA ASP A 118 20.68 6.91 -24.66
C ASP A 118 21.74 7.85 -24.07
N ILE A 119 23.02 7.55 -24.23
CA ILE A 119 24.11 8.44 -23.80
C ILE A 119 24.01 9.74 -24.60
N PRO A 120 23.95 10.91 -23.91
CA PRO A 120 23.80 12.19 -24.61
C PRO A 120 24.86 12.38 -25.70
N SER A 121 24.44 12.79 -26.87
CA SER A 121 25.37 13.19 -27.96
C SER A 121 25.87 14.61 -27.71
N PHE A 122 27.02 14.93 -28.32
CA PHE A 122 27.59 16.27 -28.24
C PHE A 122 26.57 17.35 -28.68
N GLY A 123 26.41 18.37 -27.84
CA GLY A 123 25.48 19.47 -28.08
C GLY A 123 24.01 19.15 -27.71
N SER A 124 23.70 17.93 -27.25
CA SER A 124 22.35 17.63 -26.75
C SER A 124 22.15 18.17 -25.35
N ALA A 125 20.94 18.60 -25.03
CA ALA A 125 20.57 19.01 -23.68
C ALA A 125 20.56 17.80 -22.74
N ILE A 126 21.20 17.93 -21.58
CA ILE A 126 21.13 16.95 -20.50
C ILE A 126 20.00 17.38 -19.57
N SER A 127 18.84 16.77 -19.71
CA SER A 127 17.66 17.06 -18.90
C SER A 127 16.93 15.79 -18.53
N PRO A 128 16.48 15.64 -17.28
CA PRO A 128 15.61 14.54 -16.88
C PRO A 128 14.25 14.58 -17.62
N GLU A 129 13.83 15.73 -18.13
CA GLU A 129 12.57 15.89 -18.87
C GLU A 129 12.58 15.21 -20.25
N SER A 130 13.78 14.97 -20.82
CA SER A 130 13.93 14.25 -22.10
C SER A 130 13.80 12.73 -21.98
N VAL A 131 13.76 12.21 -20.78
CA VAL A 131 13.78 10.78 -20.52
C VAL A 131 12.39 10.28 -20.09
N LYS A 132 11.74 9.53 -21.00
CA LYS A 132 10.47 8.87 -20.68
C LYS A 132 10.65 7.85 -19.56
N LEU A 133 9.85 7.97 -18.50
CA LEU A 133 9.74 6.96 -17.47
C LEU A 133 8.75 5.89 -17.94
N THR A 134 9.24 4.67 -18.20
CA THR A 134 8.39 3.54 -18.62
C THR A 134 8.21 2.56 -17.47
N PHE A 135 7.32 1.59 -17.63
CA PHE A 135 7.10 0.56 -16.60
C PHE A 135 8.38 -0.24 -16.31
N ASN A 136 9.21 -0.48 -17.32
CA ASN A 136 10.48 -1.20 -17.19
C ASN A 136 11.55 -0.46 -16.37
N ASP A 137 11.37 0.86 -16.18
CA ASP A 137 12.26 1.69 -15.37
C ASP A 137 11.86 1.68 -13.88
N LEU A 138 10.70 1.11 -13.54
CA LEU A 138 10.21 1.06 -12.17
C LEU A 138 10.91 -0.04 -11.37
N VAL A 139 11.19 0.25 -10.11
CA VAL A 139 11.89 -0.66 -9.18
C VAL A 139 10.91 -1.23 -8.17
N VAL A 140 10.93 -2.54 -7.98
CA VAL A 140 10.16 -3.19 -6.92
C VAL A 140 10.82 -2.91 -5.57
N PRO A 141 10.24 -2.07 -4.68
CA PRO A 141 10.85 -1.75 -3.41
C PRO A 141 10.78 -2.93 -2.44
N SER A 142 11.77 -3.04 -1.55
CA SER A 142 11.67 -3.97 -0.43
C SER A 142 10.56 -3.55 0.55
N LYS A 143 10.08 -4.48 1.38
CA LYS A 143 9.09 -4.17 2.43
C LYS A 143 9.58 -3.08 3.38
N ASP A 144 10.85 -3.14 3.77
CA ASP A 144 11.46 -2.17 4.69
C ASP A 144 11.58 -0.79 4.04
N THR A 145 11.98 -0.74 2.76
CA THR A 145 12.01 0.51 1.98
C THR A 145 10.63 1.13 1.90
N LEU A 146 9.61 0.34 1.58
CA LEU A 146 8.24 0.81 1.47
C LEU A 146 7.71 1.32 2.81
N TYR A 147 7.93 0.55 3.88
CA TYR A 147 7.57 0.95 5.25
C TYR A 147 8.19 2.29 5.63
N LYS A 148 9.51 2.44 5.42
CA LYS A 148 10.24 3.67 5.71
C LYS A 148 9.71 4.85 4.90
N THR A 149 9.54 4.67 3.58
CA THR A 149 9.02 5.73 2.70
C THR A 149 7.64 6.20 3.14
N PHE A 150 6.72 5.29 3.43
CA PHE A 150 5.38 5.68 3.86
C PHE A 150 5.35 6.33 5.25
N SER A 151 6.19 5.89 6.18
CA SER A 151 6.34 6.55 7.49
C SER A 151 6.87 7.98 7.30
N GLU A 152 7.88 8.17 6.48
CA GLU A 152 8.45 9.49 6.18
C GLU A 152 7.45 10.39 5.45
N LEU A 153 6.67 9.86 4.51
CA LEU A 153 5.61 10.62 3.84
C LEU A 153 4.59 11.14 4.85
N LEU A 154 4.14 10.30 5.77
CA LEU A 154 3.16 10.71 6.78
C LEU A 154 3.71 11.67 7.82
N ASP A 155 4.92 11.44 8.30
CA ASP A 155 5.44 12.14 9.48
C ASP A 155 6.25 13.39 9.13
N ALA A 156 6.80 13.47 7.91
CA ALA A 156 7.64 14.60 7.49
C ALA A 156 7.04 15.41 6.35
N VAL A 157 6.43 14.78 5.34
CA VAL A 157 5.93 15.50 4.15
C VAL A 157 4.50 15.97 4.37
N VAL A 158 3.59 15.04 4.58
CA VAL A 158 2.15 15.32 4.70
C VAL A 158 1.82 16.08 5.98
N ALA A 159 2.57 15.87 7.06
CA ALA A 159 2.37 16.58 8.33
C ALA A 159 2.64 18.08 8.24
N GLN A 160 3.38 18.53 7.23
CA GLN A 160 3.73 19.96 7.01
C GLN A 160 2.83 20.63 5.97
N ASP A 161 1.89 19.92 5.35
CA ASP A 161 0.98 20.49 4.37
C ASP A 161 0.12 21.60 4.94
N GLY A 162 0.07 22.75 4.25
CA GLY A 162 -0.65 23.93 4.69
C GLY A 162 -2.15 23.87 4.43
N ASN A 163 -2.60 23.06 3.48
CA ASN A 163 -3.99 22.99 3.06
C ASN A 163 -4.77 21.87 3.78
N VAL A 164 -4.11 20.74 4.06
CA VAL A 164 -4.71 19.55 4.68
C VAL A 164 -4.05 19.29 6.03
N THR A 165 -4.67 19.78 7.09
CA THR A 165 -4.07 19.77 8.45
C THR A 165 -4.56 18.63 9.34
N ARG A 166 -5.73 18.03 9.03
CA ARG A 166 -6.29 16.94 9.82
C ARG A 166 -5.69 15.61 9.38
N ARG A 167 -5.25 14.81 10.35
CA ARG A 167 -4.56 13.54 10.07
C ARG A 167 -5.38 12.56 9.23
N GLU A 168 -6.69 12.45 9.47
CA GLU A 168 -7.58 11.61 8.66
C GLU A 168 -7.66 12.07 7.20
N GLU A 169 -7.79 13.40 7.01
CA GLU A 169 -7.84 13.99 5.67
C GLU A 169 -6.49 13.82 4.95
N GLN A 170 -5.38 13.97 5.67
CA GLN A 170 -4.02 13.72 5.15
C GLN A 170 -3.89 12.29 4.65
N LEU A 171 -4.37 11.33 5.43
CA LEU A 171 -4.35 9.91 5.04
C LEU A 171 -5.22 9.67 3.81
N ASP A 172 -6.42 10.23 3.78
CA ASP A 172 -7.34 10.09 2.65
C ASP A 172 -6.74 10.65 1.35
N GLN A 173 -6.18 11.85 1.41
CA GLN A 173 -5.51 12.48 0.27
C GLN A 173 -4.26 11.72 -0.20
N LEU A 174 -3.46 11.20 0.74
CA LEU A 174 -2.32 10.35 0.39
C LEU A 174 -2.77 9.05 -0.29
N CYS A 175 -3.87 8.45 0.18
CA CYS A 175 -4.48 7.30 -0.47
C CYS A 175 -4.87 7.60 -1.92
N ASN A 176 -5.44 8.77 -2.21
CA ASN A 176 -5.79 9.17 -3.57
C ASN A 176 -4.57 9.15 -4.50
N LEU A 177 -3.43 9.71 -4.06
CA LEU A 177 -2.19 9.71 -4.83
C LEU A 177 -1.62 8.30 -5.02
N ILE A 178 -1.69 7.46 -4.01
CA ILE A 178 -1.23 6.06 -4.12
C ILE A 178 -2.12 5.27 -5.09
N LEU A 179 -3.43 5.49 -5.08
CA LEU A 179 -4.35 4.86 -6.03
C LEU A 179 -4.07 5.29 -7.46
N LEU A 180 -3.82 6.58 -7.67
CA LEU A 180 -3.43 7.11 -8.97
C LEU A 180 -2.10 6.51 -9.45
N LYS A 181 -1.13 6.34 -8.54
CA LYS A 181 0.15 5.66 -8.84
C LYS A 181 -0.06 4.21 -9.24
N LEU A 182 -0.91 3.48 -8.53
CA LEU A 182 -1.23 2.09 -8.84
C LEU A 182 -1.88 1.94 -10.22
N ASP A 183 -2.79 2.84 -10.59
CA ASP A 183 -3.39 2.84 -11.92
C ASP A 183 -2.36 3.15 -13.01
N SER A 184 -1.49 4.13 -12.78
CA SER A 184 -0.38 4.43 -13.68
C SER A 184 0.52 3.22 -13.94
N ASP A 185 0.87 2.49 -12.89
CA ASP A 185 1.71 1.29 -13.01
C ASP A 185 0.97 0.15 -13.73
N LYS A 186 -0.33 -0.01 -13.47
CA LYS A 186 -1.18 -1.00 -14.14
C LYS A 186 -1.27 -0.72 -15.65
N GLN A 187 -1.47 0.52 -16.05
CA GLN A 187 -1.49 0.92 -17.46
C GLN A 187 -0.12 0.72 -18.10
N GLY A 188 0.95 1.13 -17.42
CA GLY A 188 2.33 0.91 -17.88
C GLY A 188 2.69 -0.57 -18.01
N LYS A 189 2.15 -1.45 -17.17
CA LYS A 189 2.36 -2.90 -17.31
C LYS A 189 1.68 -3.50 -18.54
N ILE A 190 0.56 -2.91 -18.97
CA ILE A 190 -0.16 -3.34 -20.18
C ILE A 190 0.62 -2.93 -21.45
N ASP A 191 1.16 -1.72 -21.46
CA ASP A 191 1.99 -1.19 -22.53
C ASP A 191 3.32 -0.70 -21.96
N GLN A 192 4.30 -1.60 -21.94
CA GLN A 192 5.60 -1.41 -21.27
C GLN A 192 6.49 -0.35 -21.95
N ASP A 193 6.22 -0.02 -23.20
CA ASP A 193 6.96 0.99 -23.96
C ASP A 193 6.34 2.39 -23.80
N SER A 194 5.13 2.47 -23.26
CA SER A 194 4.47 3.73 -22.97
C SER A 194 4.99 4.36 -21.68
N GLU A 195 4.99 5.68 -21.66
CA GLU A 195 5.37 6.45 -20.50
C GLU A 195 4.35 6.30 -19.37
N VAL A 196 4.83 5.94 -18.16
CA VAL A 196 3.96 5.95 -16.96
C VAL A 196 3.60 7.40 -16.62
N TYR A 197 2.31 7.62 -16.36
CA TYR A 197 1.84 9.00 -16.16
C TYR A 197 2.05 9.53 -14.73
N PHE A 198 2.23 8.69 -13.72
CA PHE A 198 2.56 9.16 -12.38
C PHE A 198 4.03 9.50 -12.27
N ARG A 199 4.37 10.73 -12.59
CA ARG A 199 5.76 11.21 -12.68
C ARG A 199 5.93 12.64 -12.21
N GLN A 200 7.15 12.98 -11.85
CA GLN A 200 7.56 14.30 -11.43
C GLN A 200 7.95 15.18 -12.64
N PHE A 201 7.68 16.48 -12.52
CA PHE A 201 8.17 17.53 -13.43
C PHE A 201 9.18 18.42 -12.71
N ALA A 202 9.90 19.25 -13.46
CA ALA A 202 10.95 20.12 -12.93
C ALA A 202 10.46 21.14 -11.87
N THR A 203 9.17 21.45 -11.85
CA THR A 203 8.58 22.39 -10.89
C THR A 203 7.45 21.76 -10.09
N ALA A 204 7.30 22.20 -8.84
CA ALA A 204 6.21 21.74 -7.97
C ALA A 204 4.84 22.01 -8.61
N ASN A 205 4.62 23.22 -9.13
CA ASN A 205 3.38 23.58 -9.80
C ASN A 205 3.12 22.73 -11.06
N GLY A 206 4.15 22.46 -11.87
CA GLY A 206 4.02 21.58 -13.06
C GLY A 206 3.61 20.16 -12.68
N THR A 207 4.25 19.59 -11.66
CA THR A 207 3.90 18.27 -11.14
C THR A 207 2.48 18.25 -10.60
N ALA A 208 2.14 19.20 -9.73
CA ALA A 208 0.83 19.24 -9.06
C ALA A 208 -0.32 19.40 -10.07
N ARG A 209 -0.19 20.32 -11.03
CA ARG A 209 -1.19 20.51 -12.08
C ARG A 209 -1.42 19.23 -12.87
N TYR A 210 -0.34 18.60 -13.34
CA TYR A 210 -0.43 17.38 -14.12
C TYR A 210 -1.05 16.21 -13.34
N ILE A 211 -0.66 16.04 -12.08
CA ILE A 211 -1.20 14.98 -11.21
C ILE A 211 -2.69 15.22 -10.91
N LYS A 212 -3.10 16.46 -10.67
CA LYS A 212 -4.52 16.83 -10.48
C LYS A 212 -5.35 16.54 -11.74
N GLU A 213 -4.86 16.91 -12.93
CA GLU A 213 -5.50 16.59 -14.21
C GLU A 213 -5.64 15.07 -14.43
N LYS A 214 -4.61 14.29 -14.11
CA LYS A 214 -4.67 12.83 -14.20
C LYS A 214 -5.64 12.22 -13.17
N PHE A 215 -5.74 12.82 -12.00
CA PHE A 215 -6.67 12.37 -10.98
C PHE A 215 -8.14 12.62 -11.36
N GLU A 216 -8.45 13.74 -12.01
CA GLU A 216 -9.79 14.00 -12.57
C GLU A 216 -10.21 12.91 -13.57
N LEU A 217 -9.33 12.53 -14.49
CA LEU A 217 -9.57 11.43 -15.42
C LEU A 217 -9.72 10.07 -14.70
N PHE A 218 -8.93 9.85 -13.66
CA PHE A 218 -8.99 8.63 -12.87
C PHE A 218 -10.33 8.46 -12.15
N ILE A 219 -10.90 9.53 -11.61
CA ILE A 219 -12.22 9.53 -10.97
C ILE A 219 -13.32 9.12 -11.96
N GLU A 220 -13.26 9.60 -13.21
CA GLU A 220 -14.25 9.24 -14.24
C GLU A 220 -14.22 7.74 -14.57
N VAL A 221 -13.05 7.11 -14.49
CA VAL A 221 -12.90 5.67 -14.73
C VAL A 221 -13.38 4.84 -13.54
N TYR A 222 -13.26 5.37 -12.32
CA TYR A 222 -13.56 4.66 -11.06
C TYR A 222 -14.53 5.41 -10.14
N PRO A 223 -15.74 5.78 -10.63
CA PRO A 223 -16.69 6.62 -9.87
C PRO A 223 -17.13 5.96 -8.55
N ASP A 224 -17.12 4.64 -8.46
CA ASP A 224 -17.53 3.90 -7.26
C ASP A 224 -16.54 3.98 -6.10
N ILE A 225 -15.32 4.45 -6.35
CA ILE A 225 -14.29 4.60 -5.32
C ILE A 225 -14.41 5.98 -4.67
N PHE A 226 -14.76 7.00 -5.44
CA PHE A 226 -14.76 8.42 -5.04
C PHE A 226 -16.20 8.95 -4.89
N VAL A 227 -16.83 8.61 -3.77
CA VAL A 227 -18.27 8.84 -3.57
C VAL A 227 -18.58 10.22 -3.00
N THR A 228 -17.65 10.81 -2.22
CA THR A 228 -17.85 12.13 -1.59
C THR A 228 -17.15 13.23 -2.39
N GLN A 229 -17.67 14.44 -2.32
CA GLN A 229 -17.05 15.58 -3.00
C GLN A 229 -15.60 15.81 -2.54
N SER A 230 -15.30 15.57 -1.26
CA SER A 230 -13.95 15.67 -0.72
C SER A 230 -12.99 14.60 -1.25
N ASP A 231 -13.52 13.48 -1.75
CA ASP A 231 -12.73 12.40 -2.35
C ASP A 231 -12.34 12.70 -3.80
N GLN A 232 -13.02 13.64 -4.46
CA GLN A 232 -12.92 13.88 -5.89
C GLN A 232 -11.86 14.92 -6.28
N GLU A 233 -11.07 15.38 -5.32
CA GLU A 233 -10.00 16.34 -5.58
C GLU A 233 -8.76 16.06 -4.74
N ILE A 234 -7.58 16.41 -5.25
CA ILE A 234 -6.33 16.41 -4.50
C ILE A 234 -6.12 17.81 -3.93
N ARG A 235 -6.21 17.93 -2.60
CA ARG A 235 -6.18 19.20 -1.87
C ARG A 235 -4.82 19.57 -1.29
N PHE A 236 -3.84 18.68 -1.31
CA PHE A 236 -2.48 19.00 -0.91
C PHE A 236 -1.94 20.19 -1.68
N ASP A 237 -1.06 20.96 -1.05
CA ASP A 237 -0.32 22.01 -1.74
C ASP A 237 0.63 21.43 -2.80
N ASP A 238 1.08 22.28 -3.72
CA ASP A 238 1.87 21.87 -4.85
C ASP A 238 3.24 21.28 -4.47
N SER A 239 3.83 21.77 -3.37
CA SER A 239 5.10 21.24 -2.86
C SER A 239 4.92 19.85 -2.26
N THR A 240 3.88 19.65 -1.45
CA THR A 240 3.54 18.34 -0.89
C THR A 240 3.28 17.29 -1.97
N ILE A 241 2.49 17.63 -3.00
CA ILE A 241 2.25 16.73 -4.15
C ILE A 241 3.57 16.38 -4.83
N HIS A 242 4.40 17.38 -5.09
CA HIS A 242 5.67 17.18 -5.76
C HIS A 242 6.60 16.24 -4.98
N ASP A 243 6.70 16.42 -3.67
CA ASP A 243 7.54 15.60 -2.79
C ASP A 243 7.02 14.17 -2.65
N ILE A 244 5.69 13.98 -2.62
CA ILE A 244 5.08 12.63 -2.63
C ILE A 244 5.41 11.93 -3.95
N VAL A 245 5.22 12.61 -5.08
CA VAL A 245 5.49 12.05 -6.41
C VAL A 245 6.97 11.70 -6.56
N ASP A 246 7.88 12.55 -6.10
CA ASP A 246 9.32 12.29 -6.10
C ASP A 246 9.65 10.96 -5.41
N ARG A 247 9.11 10.73 -4.23
CA ARG A 247 9.43 9.57 -3.39
C ARG A 247 8.87 8.24 -3.91
N ILE A 248 7.73 8.24 -4.61
CA ILE A 248 7.06 6.99 -4.99
C ILE A 248 6.91 6.77 -6.50
N SER A 249 7.18 7.77 -7.36
CA SER A 249 6.97 7.65 -8.81
C SER A 249 7.72 6.48 -9.44
N ARG A 250 8.89 6.16 -8.95
CA ARG A 250 9.76 5.11 -9.49
C ARG A 250 9.56 3.74 -8.86
N PHE A 251 8.68 3.61 -7.87
CA PHE A 251 8.34 2.30 -7.32
C PHE A 251 7.38 1.57 -8.26
N ASN A 252 7.58 0.27 -8.40
CA ASN A 252 6.66 -0.63 -9.07
C ASN A 252 5.70 -1.22 -8.02
N PHE A 253 4.48 -0.68 -7.94
CA PHE A 253 3.49 -1.14 -6.98
C PHE A 253 2.68 -2.36 -7.44
N ILE A 254 2.80 -2.74 -8.71
CA ILE A 254 2.08 -3.91 -9.25
C ILE A 254 2.85 -5.21 -8.98
N ASP A 255 4.16 -5.22 -9.21
CA ASP A 255 4.96 -6.44 -9.05
C ASP A 255 5.40 -6.67 -7.59
N ILE A 256 5.21 -5.69 -6.72
CA ILE A 256 5.45 -5.82 -5.28
C ILE A 256 4.50 -6.83 -4.61
N GLY A 257 3.38 -7.14 -5.27
CA GLY A 257 2.33 -8.01 -4.78
C GLY A 257 1.36 -7.31 -3.82
N ALA A 258 0.10 -7.69 -3.88
CA ALA A 258 -1.00 -7.10 -3.11
C ALA A 258 -0.79 -7.17 -1.59
N ASP A 259 -0.10 -8.20 -1.11
CA ASP A 259 0.27 -8.34 0.30
C ASP A 259 1.12 -7.18 0.81
N THR A 260 2.10 -6.75 0.01
CA THR A 260 3.03 -5.68 0.41
C THR A 260 2.34 -4.32 0.34
N VAL A 261 1.50 -4.10 -0.68
CA VAL A 261 0.64 -2.92 -0.77
C VAL A 261 -0.32 -2.85 0.42
N SER A 262 -0.97 -3.96 0.76
CA SER A 262 -1.85 -4.05 1.94
C SER A 262 -1.11 -3.73 3.24
N ILE A 263 0.13 -4.21 3.42
CA ILE A 263 0.96 -3.89 4.58
C ILE A 263 1.30 -2.40 4.62
N ALA A 264 1.66 -1.80 3.48
CA ALA A 264 1.94 -0.37 3.40
C ALA A 264 0.74 0.47 3.84
N PHE A 265 -0.46 0.12 3.39
CA PHE A 265 -1.69 0.78 3.82
C PHE A 265 -2.03 0.52 5.29
N GLN A 266 -1.75 -0.66 5.83
CA GLN A 266 -1.88 -0.93 7.26
C GLN A 266 -0.94 -0.04 8.08
N VAL A 267 0.27 0.21 7.59
CA VAL A 267 1.22 1.13 8.23
C VAL A 267 0.70 2.55 8.23
N LEU A 268 0.26 3.04 7.07
CA LEU A 268 -0.31 4.37 6.94
C LEU A 268 -1.47 4.57 7.91
N ARG A 269 -2.37 3.60 7.97
CA ARG A 269 -3.54 3.65 8.85
C ARG A 269 -3.17 3.49 10.33
N SER A 270 -2.27 2.57 10.69
CA SER A 270 -1.85 2.39 12.08
C SER A 270 -1.11 3.61 12.63
N ALA A 271 -0.34 4.31 11.81
CA ALA A 271 0.30 5.57 12.17
C ALA A 271 -0.72 6.71 12.34
N ALA A 272 -1.77 6.76 11.50
CA ALA A 272 -2.82 7.76 11.60
C ALA A 272 -3.78 7.54 12.78
N LEU A 273 -4.10 6.26 13.08
CA LEU A 273 -5.09 5.87 14.09
C LEU A 273 -4.52 5.54 15.46
N LYS A 274 -3.24 5.77 15.74
CA LYS A 274 -2.65 5.64 17.09
C LYS A 274 -3.43 6.40 18.17
N GLN A 275 -4.33 7.30 17.78
CA GLN A 275 -5.17 8.08 18.69
C GLN A 275 -6.62 7.62 18.80
N GLU A 276 -7.12 6.73 17.93
CA GLU A 276 -8.50 6.27 17.98
C GLU A 276 -8.66 4.88 18.58
N LYS A 277 -9.56 4.77 19.56
CA LYS A 277 -9.81 3.57 20.36
C LYS A 277 -10.54 2.50 19.54
N GLY A 278 -9.95 1.33 19.34
CA GLY A 278 -10.68 0.09 19.12
C GLY A 278 -10.61 -0.56 17.73
N GLN A 279 -9.84 -0.06 16.79
CA GLN A 279 -9.65 -0.74 15.50
C GLN A 279 -8.33 -1.53 15.49
N TYR A 280 -8.43 -2.84 15.21
CA TYR A 280 -7.30 -3.77 15.25
C TYR A 280 -7.19 -4.52 13.93
N PHE A 281 -5.97 -4.55 13.38
CA PHE A 281 -5.68 -5.35 12.19
C PHE A 281 -5.51 -6.83 12.54
N THR A 282 -6.08 -7.68 11.71
CA THR A 282 -5.82 -9.12 11.80
C THR A 282 -4.46 -9.43 11.19
N PRO A 283 -3.51 -10.02 11.93
CA PRO A 283 -2.22 -10.41 11.38
C PRO A 283 -2.35 -11.34 10.18
N LYS A 284 -1.48 -11.16 9.18
CA LYS A 284 -1.49 -11.95 7.93
C LYS A 284 -1.50 -13.45 8.19
N GLN A 285 -0.69 -13.94 9.13
CA GLN A 285 -0.60 -15.36 9.48
C GLN A 285 -1.93 -15.91 9.99
N VAL A 286 -2.69 -15.09 10.72
CA VAL A 286 -4.03 -15.43 11.22
C VAL A 286 -5.00 -15.55 10.06
N ILE A 287 -5.00 -14.57 9.15
CA ILE A 287 -5.84 -14.57 7.95
C ILE A 287 -5.55 -15.80 7.10
N GLN A 288 -4.29 -16.08 6.80
CA GLN A 288 -3.88 -17.22 6.00
C GLN A 288 -4.28 -18.56 6.63
N ALA A 289 -4.10 -18.70 7.95
CA ALA A 289 -4.53 -19.90 8.66
C ALA A 289 -6.05 -20.07 8.61
N ALA A 290 -6.80 -19.00 8.82
CA ALA A 290 -8.25 -18.99 8.75
C ALA A 290 -8.76 -19.44 7.36
N ILE A 291 -8.19 -18.90 6.30
CA ILE A 291 -8.59 -19.22 4.92
C ILE A 291 -8.31 -20.68 4.58
N LYS A 292 -7.14 -21.21 4.96
CA LYS A 292 -6.82 -22.63 4.77
C LYS A 292 -7.77 -23.54 5.53
N LEU A 293 -8.14 -23.20 6.77
CA LEU A 293 -9.09 -23.97 7.58
C LEU A 293 -10.52 -23.91 7.02
N MET A 294 -10.88 -22.83 6.35
CA MET A 294 -12.20 -22.65 5.76
C MET A 294 -12.38 -23.41 4.44
N ASP A 295 -11.31 -23.87 3.81
CA ASP A 295 -11.28 -24.65 2.57
C ASP A 295 -12.16 -24.04 1.47
N LEU A 296 -11.63 -23.00 0.83
CA LEU A 296 -12.35 -22.22 -0.19
C LEU A 296 -12.51 -23.01 -1.50
N SER A 297 -13.62 -22.79 -2.16
CA SER A 297 -13.91 -23.27 -3.52
C SER A 297 -14.48 -22.16 -4.41
N LEU A 298 -14.55 -22.40 -5.72
CA LEU A 298 -15.17 -21.46 -6.65
C LEU A 298 -16.72 -21.46 -6.58
N ASP A 299 -17.32 -22.35 -5.78
CA ASP A 299 -18.76 -22.33 -5.50
C ASP A 299 -19.13 -21.44 -4.30
N ASP A 300 -18.12 -20.91 -3.61
CA ASP A 300 -18.35 -20.11 -2.41
C ASP A 300 -18.80 -18.69 -2.74
N MET A 301 -19.74 -18.20 -1.93
CA MET A 301 -20.11 -16.79 -1.79
C MET A 301 -19.49 -16.28 -0.48
N ILE A 302 -18.58 -15.33 -0.58
CA ILE A 302 -17.73 -14.88 0.53
C ILE A 302 -18.11 -13.46 0.94
N ILE A 303 -18.23 -13.21 2.24
CA ILE A 303 -18.39 -11.85 2.78
C ILE A 303 -17.52 -11.63 4.01
N ASP A 304 -16.96 -10.40 4.11
CA ASP A 304 -16.48 -9.83 5.36
C ASP A 304 -17.33 -8.59 5.68
N PRO A 305 -18.24 -8.66 6.67
CA PRO A 305 -19.14 -7.57 6.99
C PRO A 305 -18.50 -6.43 7.81
N GLU A 306 -17.23 -6.53 8.16
CA GLU A 306 -16.38 -5.49 8.78
C GLU A 306 -14.98 -5.56 8.16
N CYS A 307 -14.93 -5.40 6.82
CA CYS A 307 -13.75 -5.79 6.06
C CYS A 307 -12.54 -4.88 6.28
N GLY A 308 -12.72 -3.68 6.83
CA GLY A 308 -11.63 -2.72 7.01
C GLY A 308 -10.92 -2.44 5.70
N THR A 309 -9.62 -2.74 5.65
CA THR A 309 -8.78 -2.65 4.44
C THR A 309 -8.76 -3.95 3.61
N GLY A 310 -9.73 -4.82 3.78
CA GLY A 310 -9.94 -6.00 2.95
C GLY A 310 -9.09 -7.22 3.26
N GLY A 311 -8.45 -7.29 4.44
CA GLY A 311 -7.48 -8.33 4.76
C GLY A 311 -7.95 -9.76 4.43
N PHE A 312 -9.13 -10.17 4.88
CA PHE A 312 -9.67 -11.51 4.58
C PHE A 312 -10.04 -11.69 3.11
N ILE A 313 -10.81 -10.77 2.54
CA ILE A 313 -11.33 -10.92 1.17
C ILE A 313 -10.23 -10.85 0.11
N ILE A 314 -9.22 -9.99 0.32
CA ILE A 314 -8.03 -9.91 -0.53
C ILE A 314 -7.27 -11.25 -0.48
N GLN A 315 -7.05 -11.78 0.71
CA GLN A 315 -6.31 -13.04 0.86
C GLN A 315 -7.11 -14.25 0.34
N CYS A 316 -8.46 -14.22 0.37
CA CYS A 316 -9.30 -15.22 -0.30
C CYS A 316 -9.04 -15.26 -1.82
N LEU A 317 -8.97 -14.08 -2.44
CA LEU A 317 -8.68 -13.96 -3.88
C LEU A 317 -7.26 -14.46 -4.21
N ILE A 318 -6.26 -14.10 -3.41
CA ILE A 318 -4.88 -14.56 -3.57
C ILE A 318 -4.81 -16.09 -3.44
N GLU A 319 -5.40 -16.66 -2.40
CA GLU A 319 -5.39 -18.12 -2.17
C GLU A 319 -5.99 -18.91 -3.36
N LEU A 320 -7.08 -18.40 -3.93
CA LEU A 320 -7.69 -19.06 -5.10
C LEU A 320 -6.84 -18.90 -6.37
N LYS A 321 -6.21 -17.76 -6.58
CA LYS A 321 -5.27 -17.55 -7.70
C LYS A 321 -4.03 -18.45 -7.58
N ASP A 322 -3.46 -18.55 -6.39
CA ASP A 322 -2.31 -19.41 -6.11
C ASP A 322 -2.66 -20.89 -6.28
N ARG A 323 -3.88 -21.30 -5.90
CA ARG A 323 -4.36 -22.67 -6.02
C ARG A 323 -4.66 -23.07 -7.48
N TYR A 324 -5.10 -22.11 -8.30
CA TYR A 324 -5.50 -22.32 -9.68
C TYR A 324 -4.83 -21.33 -10.66
N PRO A 325 -3.50 -21.34 -10.81
CA PRO A 325 -2.77 -20.34 -11.59
C PRO A 325 -3.16 -20.30 -13.08
N SER A 326 -3.60 -21.42 -13.64
CA SER A 326 -4.09 -21.49 -15.03
C SER A 326 -5.48 -20.84 -15.23
N LYS A 327 -6.19 -20.49 -14.15
CA LYS A 327 -7.55 -19.95 -14.16
C LYS A 327 -7.62 -18.48 -13.72
N GLU A 328 -6.54 -17.74 -13.76
CA GLU A 328 -6.48 -16.39 -13.22
C GLU A 328 -7.60 -15.47 -13.74
N LYS A 329 -7.87 -15.47 -15.05
CA LYS A 329 -8.94 -14.68 -15.66
C LYS A 329 -10.34 -15.13 -15.23
N GLU A 330 -10.54 -16.45 -15.05
CA GLU A 330 -11.80 -17.01 -14.57
C GLU A 330 -12.04 -16.60 -13.10
N ILE A 331 -11.01 -16.70 -12.26
CA ILE A 331 -11.07 -16.28 -10.85
C ILE A 331 -11.33 -14.79 -10.71
N SER A 332 -10.74 -13.96 -11.56
CA SER A 332 -11.00 -12.52 -11.56
C SER A 332 -12.49 -12.20 -11.86
N ARG A 333 -13.10 -12.89 -12.83
CA ARG A 333 -14.54 -12.76 -13.10
C ARG A 333 -15.41 -13.32 -11.98
N TRP A 334 -15.00 -14.45 -11.40
CA TRP A 334 -15.66 -15.06 -10.26
C TRP A 334 -15.68 -14.10 -9.06
N ALA A 335 -14.56 -13.45 -8.76
CA ALA A 335 -14.43 -12.54 -7.64
C ALA A 335 -15.43 -11.37 -7.70
N GLN A 336 -15.71 -10.85 -8.90
CA GLN A 336 -16.71 -9.78 -9.11
C GLN A 336 -18.12 -10.15 -8.63
N LEU A 337 -18.46 -11.42 -8.63
CA LEU A 337 -19.79 -11.90 -8.29
C LEU A 337 -19.85 -12.60 -6.93
N HIS A 338 -18.72 -12.98 -6.36
CA HIS A 338 -18.66 -13.88 -5.21
C HIS A 338 -17.95 -13.31 -3.97
N ILE A 339 -17.22 -12.21 -4.11
CA ILE A 339 -16.53 -11.56 -2.98
C ILE A 339 -17.25 -10.27 -2.60
N TYR A 340 -17.56 -10.14 -1.30
CA TYR A 340 -18.32 -9.03 -0.72
C TYR A 340 -17.58 -8.48 0.50
N GLY A 341 -17.64 -7.16 0.66
CA GLY A 341 -17.11 -6.45 1.82
C GLY A 341 -17.99 -5.27 2.22
N ILE A 342 -18.22 -5.08 3.51
CA ILE A 342 -18.89 -3.91 4.06
C ILE A 342 -18.03 -3.34 5.18
N ASP A 343 -17.87 -2.04 5.23
CA ASP A 343 -17.30 -1.33 6.37
C ASP A 343 -17.86 0.08 6.48
N LYS A 344 -17.91 0.64 7.69
CA LYS A 344 -18.26 2.05 7.93
C LYS A 344 -17.17 3.01 7.53
N ASP A 345 -15.92 2.54 7.59
CA ASP A 345 -14.74 3.31 7.28
C ASP A 345 -14.60 3.52 5.76
N ALA A 346 -14.80 4.77 5.33
CA ALA A 346 -14.70 5.13 3.92
C ALA A 346 -13.31 4.90 3.34
N ILE A 347 -12.25 5.20 4.11
CA ILE A 347 -10.86 5.02 3.70
C ILE A 347 -10.55 3.53 3.57
N GLY A 348 -10.97 2.71 4.54
CA GLY A 348 -10.83 1.26 4.47
C GLY A 348 -11.46 0.67 3.21
N ILE A 349 -12.68 1.05 2.89
CA ILE A 349 -13.38 0.59 1.66
C ILE A 349 -12.68 1.08 0.39
N LYS A 350 -12.24 2.35 0.35
CA LYS A 350 -11.46 2.89 -0.78
C LYS A 350 -10.22 2.04 -1.04
N LEU A 351 -9.45 1.74 0.01
CA LEU A 351 -8.25 0.90 -0.08
C LEU A 351 -8.56 -0.53 -0.49
N THR A 352 -9.60 -1.13 0.08
CA THR A 352 -10.05 -2.48 -0.27
C THR A 352 -10.41 -2.58 -1.75
N LYS A 353 -11.20 -1.64 -2.26
CA LYS A 353 -11.55 -1.57 -3.69
C LYS A 353 -10.31 -1.48 -4.58
N ALA A 354 -9.41 -0.59 -4.24
CA ALA A 354 -8.19 -0.38 -5.01
C ALA A 354 -7.30 -1.63 -5.09
N ILE A 355 -7.04 -2.27 -3.95
CA ILE A 355 -6.24 -3.49 -3.90
C ILE A 355 -6.92 -4.62 -4.68
N MET A 356 -8.24 -4.76 -4.55
CA MET A 356 -9.00 -5.76 -5.31
C MET A 356 -8.92 -5.52 -6.82
N GLN A 357 -8.99 -4.25 -7.27
CA GLN A 357 -8.84 -3.91 -8.70
C GLN A 357 -7.42 -4.20 -9.22
N ILE A 358 -6.39 -3.96 -8.41
CA ILE A 358 -5.01 -4.31 -8.76
C ILE A 358 -4.86 -5.81 -8.94
N LEU A 359 -5.47 -6.58 -8.07
CA LEU A 359 -5.47 -8.05 -8.14
C LEU A 359 -6.28 -8.62 -9.31
N GLY A 360 -6.96 -7.79 -10.09
CA GLY A 360 -7.70 -8.19 -11.28
C GLY A 360 -9.19 -8.33 -11.08
N ASP A 361 -9.69 -7.74 -10.01
CA ASP A 361 -11.07 -7.42 -9.71
C ASP A 361 -11.76 -8.30 -8.65
N GLY A 362 -12.85 -7.81 -8.12
CA GLY A 362 -13.59 -8.27 -6.95
C GLY A 362 -14.08 -7.08 -6.11
N SER A 363 -13.84 -5.86 -6.61
CA SER A 363 -14.16 -4.61 -5.93
C SER A 363 -15.66 -4.25 -5.98
N ALA A 364 -16.42 -4.84 -6.91
CA ALA A 364 -17.80 -4.46 -7.23
C ALA A 364 -18.74 -4.47 -6.01
N HIS A 365 -18.51 -5.39 -5.06
CA HIS A 365 -19.34 -5.53 -3.87
C HIS A 365 -18.61 -5.14 -2.57
N CYS A 366 -17.55 -4.36 -2.66
CA CYS A 366 -16.92 -3.72 -1.50
C CYS A 366 -17.55 -2.35 -1.31
N VAL A 367 -18.34 -2.15 -0.25
CA VAL A 367 -19.19 -0.96 -0.11
C VAL A 367 -19.14 -0.38 1.30
N ARG A 368 -19.26 0.94 1.38
CA ARG A 368 -19.41 1.63 2.66
C ARG A 368 -20.79 1.38 3.24
N GLY A 369 -20.88 0.93 4.51
CA GLY A 369 -22.16 0.71 5.17
C GLY A 369 -22.05 0.27 6.61
N ASP A 370 -23.18 0.27 7.28
CA ASP A 370 -23.35 -0.31 8.61
C ASP A 370 -23.98 -1.70 8.47
N SER A 371 -23.19 -2.73 8.64
CA SER A 371 -23.65 -4.12 8.48
C SER A 371 -24.58 -4.58 9.61
N VAL A 372 -24.55 -3.93 10.78
CA VAL A 372 -25.36 -4.27 11.96
C VAL A 372 -26.72 -3.59 11.93
N LEU A 373 -26.74 -2.26 11.74
CA LEU A 373 -27.97 -1.46 11.85
C LEU A 373 -28.76 -1.41 10.54
N THR A 374 -29.20 -2.57 10.08
CA THR A 374 -29.92 -2.74 8.80
C THR A 374 -31.18 -1.87 8.66
N HIS A 375 -31.86 -1.54 9.76
CA HIS A 375 -33.00 -0.64 9.75
C HIS A 375 -32.64 0.79 9.32
N THR A 376 -31.36 1.19 9.39
CA THR A 376 -30.89 2.51 8.94
C THR A 376 -30.59 2.57 7.44
N TRP A 377 -30.59 1.45 6.74
CA TRP A 377 -30.16 1.38 5.33
C TRP A 377 -31.04 2.23 4.41
N ARG A 378 -32.33 2.29 4.65
CA ARG A 378 -33.24 3.13 3.82
C ARG A 378 -32.82 4.60 3.78
N THR A 379 -32.27 5.11 4.88
CA THR A 379 -31.97 6.54 5.02
C THR A 379 -30.47 6.84 4.83
N LYS A 380 -29.59 5.94 5.28
CA LYS A 380 -28.13 6.20 5.30
C LYS A 380 -27.38 5.44 4.23
N TYR A 381 -27.84 4.24 3.86
CA TYR A 381 -27.11 3.32 2.99
C TYR A 381 -28.07 2.61 2.00
N PRO A 382 -28.80 3.35 1.15
CA PRO A 382 -29.84 2.75 0.29
C PRO A 382 -29.28 1.72 -0.71
N HIS A 383 -28.01 1.83 -1.07
CA HIS A 383 -27.31 0.85 -1.92
C HIS A 383 -27.17 -0.54 -1.26
N LEU A 384 -27.25 -0.65 0.08
CA LEU A 384 -27.22 -1.94 0.79
C LEU A 384 -28.55 -2.70 0.70
N LEU A 385 -29.63 -2.06 0.29
CA LEU A 385 -30.95 -2.70 0.10
C LEU A 385 -31.01 -3.63 -1.12
N THR A 386 -29.91 -3.75 -1.85
CA THR A 386 -29.83 -4.65 -3.02
C THR A 386 -29.89 -6.12 -2.58
N ASN A 387 -30.33 -6.99 -3.49
CA ASN A 387 -30.30 -8.44 -3.26
C ASN A 387 -28.90 -8.99 -2.97
N SER A 388 -27.88 -8.18 -3.20
CA SER A 388 -26.46 -8.57 -2.99
C SER A 388 -26.09 -8.81 -1.54
N PHE A 389 -26.77 -8.14 -0.58
CA PHE A 389 -26.45 -8.24 0.86
C PHE A 389 -27.58 -8.88 1.68
N LYS A 390 -28.32 -9.80 1.06
CA LYS A 390 -29.41 -10.53 1.73
C LYS A 390 -28.88 -11.50 2.80
N ASP A 391 -29.72 -11.70 3.81
CA ASP A 391 -29.57 -12.75 4.79
C ASP A 391 -29.66 -14.13 4.12
N GLY A 392 -28.96 -15.11 4.68
CA GLY A 392 -28.96 -16.48 4.17
C GLY A 392 -28.31 -16.68 2.80
N ARG A 393 -27.47 -15.74 2.34
CA ARG A 393 -26.85 -15.80 1.01
C ARG A 393 -25.47 -16.43 1.01
N PHE A 394 -24.66 -16.19 2.03
CA PHE A 394 -23.22 -16.44 1.98
C PHE A 394 -22.85 -17.85 2.48
N THR A 395 -21.93 -18.50 1.78
CA THR A 395 -21.39 -19.80 2.19
C THR A 395 -20.27 -19.67 3.19
N LYS A 396 -19.52 -18.55 3.10
CA LYS A 396 -18.37 -18.25 3.95
C LYS A 396 -18.47 -16.81 4.45
N VAL A 397 -18.37 -16.65 5.75
CA VAL A 397 -18.24 -15.35 6.40
C VAL A 397 -16.89 -15.32 7.11
N PHE A 398 -16.11 -14.29 6.87
CA PHE A 398 -14.86 -14.00 7.58
C PHE A 398 -14.99 -12.65 8.24
N THR A 399 -14.54 -12.49 9.47
CA THR A 399 -14.49 -11.16 10.07
C THR A 399 -13.64 -11.10 11.34
N ASN A 400 -13.11 -9.94 11.63
CA ASN A 400 -12.56 -9.56 12.92
C ASN A 400 -13.30 -8.31 13.42
N PRO A 401 -14.46 -8.48 14.08
CA PRO A 401 -15.27 -7.36 14.50
C PRO A 401 -14.56 -6.51 15.56
N PRO A 402 -14.88 -5.21 15.64
CA PRO A 402 -14.41 -4.39 16.74
C PRO A 402 -15.05 -4.85 18.04
N PHE A 403 -14.23 -5.05 19.08
CA PHE A 403 -14.69 -5.49 20.40
C PHE A 403 -14.09 -4.66 21.51
N GLY A 404 -14.80 -4.61 22.63
CA GLY A 404 -14.42 -3.89 23.84
C GLY A 404 -15.62 -3.22 24.50
N ALA A 405 -15.60 -3.17 25.81
CA ALA A 405 -16.70 -2.69 26.63
C ALA A 405 -17.29 -1.29 26.29
N PRO A 406 -16.50 -0.34 25.73
CA PRO A 406 -17.06 0.96 25.33
C PRO A 406 -17.92 0.91 24.08
N LEU A 407 -17.73 -0.10 23.21
CA LEU A 407 -18.44 -0.18 21.93
C LEU A 407 -19.75 -0.97 22.07
N LYS A 408 -20.87 -0.26 22.10
CA LYS A 408 -22.19 -0.84 22.30
C LYS A 408 -23.20 -0.41 21.26
N VAL A 409 -24.12 -1.32 20.98
CA VAL A 409 -25.35 -1.09 20.21
C VAL A 409 -26.49 -0.96 21.22
N LYS A 410 -27.29 0.08 21.10
CA LYS A 410 -28.45 0.27 21.97
C LYS A 410 -29.43 -0.88 21.78
N TYR A 411 -30.03 -1.35 22.86
CA TYR A 411 -31.03 -2.41 22.85
C TYR A 411 -32.15 -2.14 21.83
N THR A 412 -32.66 -0.91 21.82
CA THR A 412 -33.71 -0.49 20.89
C THR A 412 -33.32 -0.60 19.43
N ASP A 413 -32.07 -0.28 19.11
CA ASP A 413 -31.56 -0.32 17.73
C ASP A 413 -31.24 -1.77 17.33
N ALA A 414 -30.71 -2.57 18.24
CA ALA A 414 -30.48 -3.99 18.02
C ALA A 414 -31.81 -4.75 17.75
N LYS A 415 -32.85 -4.43 18.50
CA LYS A 415 -34.21 -4.98 18.29
C LYS A 415 -34.81 -4.54 16.94
N LYS A 416 -34.67 -3.27 16.57
CA LYS A 416 -35.11 -2.76 15.26
C LYS A 416 -34.34 -3.39 14.10
N ALA A 417 -33.07 -3.74 14.33
CA ALA A 417 -32.22 -4.44 13.35
C ALA A 417 -32.55 -5.95 13.26
N GLY A 418 -33.40 -6.49 14.15
CA GLY A 418 -33.81 -7.89 14.14
C GLY A 418 -32.75 -8.85 14.72
N LEU A 419 -31.81 -8.34 15.54
CA LEU A 419 -30.78 -9.18 16.11
C LEU A 419 -31.35 -10.15 17.14
N SER A 420 -31.31 -11.44 16.87
CA SER A 420 -31.93 -12.50 17.72
C SER A 420 -31.26 -12.66 19.10
N ILE A 421 -30.02 -12.20 19.26
CA ILE A 421 -29.31 -12.25 20.54
C ILE A 421 -29.98 -11.37 21.62
N VAL A 422 -30.82 -10.39 21.24
CA VAL A 422 -31.57 -9.55 22.19
C VAL A 422 -32.54 -10.36 23.04
N ASP A 423 -33.00 -11.51 22.56
CA ASP A 423 -33.95 -12.38 23.26
C ASP A 423 -33.30 -13.17 24.41
N TYR A 424 -31.96 -13.15 24.48
CA TYR A 424 -31.14 -13.85 25.48
C TYR A 424 -30.55 -12.92 26.55
N ILE A 425 -30.85 -11.63 26.50
CA ILE A 425 -30.38 -10.63 27.44
C ILE A 425 -31.54 -9.95 28.17
N GLU A 426 -31.23 -9.29 29.27
CA GLU A 426 -32.18 -8.48 30.01
C GLU A 426 -32.73 -7.33 29.13
N THR A 427 -34.04 -7.13 29.17
CA THR A 427 -34.73 -6.07 28.40
C THR A 427 -34.17 -4.69 28.73
N GLY A 428 -33.80 -3.95 27.69
CA GLY A 428 -33.19 -2.62 27.80
C GLY A 428 -31.68 -2.60 27.97
N LYS A 429 -31.02 -3.75 28.06
CA LYS A 429 -29.58 -3.83 28.18
C LYS A 429 -28.89 -3.73 26.82
N ASP A 430 -27.99 -2.76 26.68
CA ASP A 430 -27.21 -2.56 25.47
C ASP A 430 -26.25 -3.74 25.19
N ILE A 431 -26.04 -4.05 23.92
CA ILE A 431 -25.24 -5.18 23.45
C ILE A 431 -23.85 -4.69 23.05
N GLU A 432 -22.81 -5.41 23.38
CA GLU A 432 -21.47 -5.15 22.84
C GLU A 432 -21.48 -5.28 21.30
N LEU A 433 -20.81 -4.33 20.63
CA LEU A 433 -20.77 -4.28 19.17
C LEU A 433 -20.27 -5.60 18.55
N GLY A 434 -19.23 -6.23 19.16
CA GLY A 434 -18.71 -7.51 18.70
C GLY A 434 -19.75 -8.64 18.71
N LEU A 435 -20.67 -8.65 19.68
CA LEU A 435 -21.76 -9.63 19.75
C LEU A 435 -22.88 -9.32 18.73
N ALA A 436 -23.20 -8.04 18.53
CA ALA A 436 -24.13 -7.62 17.49
C ALA A 436 -23.60 -8.00 16.08
N MET A 437 -22.30 -7.82 15.85
CA MET A 437 -21.62 -8.27 14.63
C MET A 437 -21.63 -9.77 14.46
N PHE A 438 -21.39 -10.53 15.55
CA PHE A 438 -21.46 -11.97 15.51
C PHE A 438 -22.86 -12.47 15.13
N ASN A 439 -23.91 -11.86 15.69
CA ASN A 439 -25.28 -12.15 15.27
C ASN A 439 -25.47 -11.86 13.77
N ARG A 440 -25.02 -10.69 13.30
CA ARG A 440 -25.16 -10.31 11.90
C ARG A 440 -24.45 -11.29 10.96
N CYS A 441 -23.28 -11.79 11.34
CA CYS A 441 -22.59 -12.83 10.59
C CYS A 441 -23.42 -14.12 10.45
N CYS A 442 -24.16 -14.50 11.51
CA CYS A 442 -25.07 -15.64 11.44
C CYS A 442 -26.22 -15.41 10.48
N ASP A 443 -26.80 -14.21 10.51
CA ASP A 443 -27.93 -13.86 9.62
C ASP A 443 -27.51 -13.89 8.14
N LEU A 444 -26.30 -13.47 7.82
CA LEU A 444 -25.75 -13.46 6.46
C LEU A 444 -25.46 -14.87 5.92
N LEU A 445 -25.21 -15.86 6.80
CA LEU A 445 -24.90 -17.23 6.39
C LEU A 445 -26.12 -17.96 5.84
N LYS A 446 -25.93 -18.71 4.78
CA LYS A 446 -26.90 -19.74 4.36
C LYS A 446 -26.80 -20.97 5.29
N PRO A 447 -27.89 -21.76 5.41
CA PRO A 447 -27.82 -23.04 6.11
C PRO A 447 -26.66 -23.91 5.62
N GLY A 448 -25.86 -24.49 6.55
CA GLY A 448 -24.64 -25.23 6.22
C GLY A 448 -23.42 -24.39 5.89
N GLY A 449 -23.56 -23.07 5.78
CA GLY A 449 -22.45 -22.12 5.60
C GLY A 449 -21.52 -22.09 6.82
N LYS A 450 -20.30 -21.61 6.62
CA LYS A 450 -19.25 -21.52 7.64
C LYS A 450 -18.90 -20.10 7.96
N ILE A 451 -18.75 -19.79 9.24
CA ILE A 451 -18.18 -18.53 9.73
C ILE A 451 -16.80 -18.75 10.32
N CYS A 452 -15.86 -17.88 9.97
CA CYS A 452 -14.59 -17.72 10.66
C CYS A 452 -14.54 -16.33 11.29
N ILE A 453 -14.58 -16.28 12.62
CA ILE A 453 -14.68 -15.04 13.37
C ILE A 453 -13.64 -14.96 14.48
N VAL A 454 -13.06 -13.79 14.64
CA VAL A 454 -12.13 -13.49 15.74
C VAL A 454 -12.94 -12.88 16.87
N LEU A 455 -12.95 -13.52 18.05
CA LEU A 455 -13.74 -13.08 19.21
C LEU A 455 -12.93 -13.16 20.51
N PRO A 456 -13.26 -12.32 21.50
CA PRO A 456 -12.70 -12.43 22.85
C PRO A 456 -13.03 -13.77 23.48
N GLU A 457 -12.06 -14.39 24.14
CA GLU A 457 -12.24 -15.63 24.92
C GLU A 457 -13.37 -15.50 25.94
N THR A 458 -13.55 -14.31 26.51
CA THR A 458 -14.55 -14.03 27.55
C THR A 458 -15.97 -14.35 27.12
N TYR A 459 -16.33 -14.23 25.84
CA TYR A 459 -17.67 -14.56 25.36
C TYR A 459 -18.03 -16.04 25.54
N PHE A 460 -17.04 -16.92 25.57
CA PHE A 460 -17.25 -18.36 25.65
C PHE A 460 -16.88 -18.98 27.00
N PHE A 461 -16.09 -18.30 27.81
CA PHE A 461 -15.59 -18.87 29.05
C PHE A 461 -16.02 -18.12 30.32
N SER A 462 -16.41 -16.84 30.21
CA SER A 462 -16.88 -16.09 31.38
C SER A 462 -18.33 -16.45 31.74
N PRO A 463 -18.66 -16.58 33.04
CA PRO A 463 -20.04 -16.77 33.49
C PRO A 463 -21.02 -15.67 33.03
N SER A 464 -20.56 -14.42 32.95
CA SER A 464 -21.38 -13.27 32.53
C SER A 464 -21.86 -13.36 31.09
N TYR A 465 -21.22 -14.20 30.25
CA TYR A 465 -21.64 -14.43 28.87
C TYR A 465 -22.29 -15.81 28.66
N LYS A 466 -22.90 -16.38 29.69
CA LYS A 466 -23.64 -17.66 29.56
C LYS A 466 -24.70 -17.59 28.45
N TYR A 467 -25.39 -16.48 28.34
CA TYR A 467 -26.41 -16.24 27.31
C TYR A 467 -25.87 -16.35 25.88
N VAL A 468 -24.62 -15.92 25.64
CA VAL A 468 -23.98 -16.05 24.33
C VAL A 468 -23.82 -17.52 23.96
N ARG A 469 -23.38 -18.37 24.92
CA ARG A 469 -23.22 -19.80 24.69
C ARG A 469 -24.55 -20.51 24.43
N GLU A 470 -25.62 -20.09 25.12
CA GLU A 470 -26.97 -20.59 24.89
C GLU A 470 -27.45 -20.21 23.48
N TRP A 471 -27.33 -18.93 23.11
CA TRP A 471 -27.67 -18.43 21.78
C TRP A 471 -26.88 -19.14 20.66
N VAL A 472 -25.56 -19.37 20.85
CA VAL A 472 -24.70 -20.07 19.87
C VAL A 472 -25.12 -21.53 19.69
N LYS A 473 -25.39 -22.26 20.78
CA LYS A 473 -25.74 -23.70 20.74
C LYS A 473 -26.96 -24.00 19.87
N GLU A 474 -27.90 -23.08 19.82
CA GLU A 474 -29.10 -23.26 19.01
C GLU A 474 -28.89 -23.00 17.52
N ARG A 475 -27.85 -22.27 17.15
CA ARG A 475 -27.62 -21.79 15.79
C ARG A 475 -26.38 -22.34 15.10
N LEU A 476 -25.34 -22.57 15.86
CA LEU A 476 -24.01 -22.85 15.32
C LEU A 476 -23.41 -24.11 15.94
N LYS A 477 -22.76 -24.89 15.07
CA LYS A 477 -21.89 -26.01 15.50
C LYS A 477 -20.43 -25.58 15.40
N PRO A 478 -19.68 -25.52 16.49
CA PRO A 478 -18.23 -25.30 16.45
C PRO A 478 -17.53 -26.41 15.67
N VAL A 479 -16.68 -26.03 14.72
CA VAL A 479 -15.86 -26.94 13.91
C VAL A 479 -14.42 -26.91 14.39
N CYS A 480 -13.89 -25.71 14.65
CA CYS A 480 -12.51 -25.50 15.09
C CYS A 480 -12.44 -24.27 15.98
N VAL A 481 -11.62 -24.32 16.99
CA VAL A 481 -11.27 -23.20 17.85
C VAL A 481 -9.75 -23.11 17.92
N ALA A 482 -9.19 -22.03 17.43
CA ALA A 482 -7.76 -21.78 17.49
C ALA A 482 -7.45 -20.66 18.48
N TYR A 483 -6.53 -20.93 19.38
CA TYR A 483 -6.01 -19.95 20.33
C TYR A 483 -4.93 -19.12 19.67
N LEU A 484 -5.09 -17.81 19.75
CA LEU A 484 -4.13 -16.84 19.22
C LEU A 484 -3.28 -16.27 20.37
N TRP A 485 -1.97 -16.52 20.36
CA TRP A 485 -1.01 -15.97 21.32
C TRP A 485 -0.21 -14.86 20.66
N MET A 486 -0.08 -13.70 21.30
CA MET A 486 0.86 -12.67 20.84
C MET A 486 2.10 -12.55 21.67
N HIS A 487 3.21 -12.41 20.95
CA HIS A 487 4.45 -11.85 21.44
C HIS A 487 4.71 -10.53 20.70
N PHE A 488 4.26 -9.41 21.27
CA PHE A 488 4.62 -8.09 20.77
C PHE A 488 5.02 -7.18 21.94
N LYS A 489 6.32 -6.90 22.06
CA LYS A 489 6.88 -5.98 23.06
C LYS A 489 6.48 -4.51 22.86
N ALA A 490 6.01 -4.12 21.67
CA ALA A 490 5.71 -2.73 21.30
C ALA A 490 4.24 -2.30 21.53
N PHE A 491 3.33 -3.22 21.87
CA PHE A 491 1.90 -2.94 22.05
C PHE A 491 1.35 -3.31 23.42
N VAL A 492 2.20 -3.43 24.42
CA VAL A 492 1.83 -3.87 25.79
C VAL A 492 0.99 -2.86 26.55
N GLU A 493 0.87 -1.62 26.12
CA GLU A 493 0.02 -0.62 26.79
C GLU A 493 -1.47 -0.73 26.47
N GLN A 494 -1.88 -1.53 25.48
CA GLN A 494 -3.29 -1.71 25.13
C GLN A 494 -3.69 -3.18 24.93
N LYS A 495 -3.62 -3.97 25.98
CA LYS A 495 -4.41 -5.19 26.30
C LYS A 495 -5.04 -5.99 25.14
N GLN A 496 -4.32 -6.38 24.07
CA GLN A 496 -4.85 -7.32 23.07
C GLN A 496 -3.81 -8.33 22.57
N THR A 497 -4.29 -9.51 22.21
CA THR A 497 -3.55 -10.76 22.17
C THR A 497 -3.63 -11.46 20.82
N TYR A 498 -2.58 -12.19 20.43
CA TYR A 498 -2.53 -12.96 19.19
C TYR A 498 -1.65 -14.21 19.29
N ILE A 499 -1.68 -15.05 18.33
CA ILE A 499 -1.26 -16.43 18.28
C ILE A 499 0.18 -16.76 18.52
N PHE A 500 0.47 -17.86 19.19
CA PHE A 500 1.59 -18.69 18.88
C PHE A 500 1.61 -20.13 19.33
N LEU A 501 2.38 -20.88 18.63
CA LEU A 501 2.83 -22.24 18.95
C LEU A 501 4.12 -22.17 19.77
N LYS A 502 4.05 -22.64 21.05
CA LYS A 502 5.10 -22.87 22.05
C LYS A 502 5.73 -21.68 22.81
N GLY A 503 5.55 -21.70 24.11
CA GLY A 503 6.33 -20.96 25.11
C GLY A 503 5.50 -20.08 26.05
N SER A 504 5.48 -20.43 27.31
CA SER A 504 4.70 -19.89 28.43
C SER A 504 4.83 -18.37 28.63
N ILE A 505 3.70 -17.67 28.69
CA ILE A 505 3.31 -16.63 29.66
C ILE A 505 1.86 -16.22 29.38
N ARG A 506 1.04 -16.09 30.45
CA ARG A 506 -0.41 -15.84 30.38
C ARG A 506 -0.72 -14.36 30.10
N ILE A 507 -1.34 -14.06 28.95
CA ILE A 507 -2.02 -12.79 28.66
C ILE A 507 -3.35 -13.10 27.95
N LYS A 508 -4.35 -12.21 28.05
CA LYS A 508 -5.75 -12.40 27.58
C LYS A 508 -5.84 -13.06 26.19
N LYS A 509 -6.64 -14.11 26.10
CA LYS A 509 -6.75 -15.00 24.95
C LYS A 509 -7.87 -14.53 24.02
N ILE A 510 -7.55 -14.40 22.74
CA ILE A 510 -8.50 -14.25 21.62
C ILE A 510 -8.57 -15.58 20.90
N LEU A 511 -9.73 -15.91 20.39
CA LEU A 511 -9.98 -17.16 19.70
C LEU A 511 -10.44 -16.90 18.27
N ILE A 512 -9.92 -17.68 17.32
CA ILE A 512 -10.59 -17.87 16.03
C ILE A 512 -11.58 -18.99 16.18
N TRP A 513 -12.82 -18.70 15.83
CA TRP A 513 -13.88 -19.68 15.80
C TRP A 513 -14.26 -19.97 14.34
N ILE A 514 -14.27 -21.25 13.98
CA ILE A 514 -14.89 -21.73 12.76
C ILE A 514 -16.11 -22.52 13.16
N MET A 515 -17.25 -22.06 12.71
CA MET A 515 -18.54 -22.64 13.05
C MET A 515 -19.37 -22.85 11.76
N THR A 516 -20.20 -23.87 11.79
CA THR A 516 -21.17 -24.14 10.72
C THR A 516 -22.55 -23.79 11.22
N LEU A 517 -23.34 -23.07 10.40
CA LEU A 517 -24.74 -22.78 10.72
C LEU A 517 -25.55 -24.09 10.65
N LEU A 518 -26.30 -24.37 11.70
CA LEU A 518 -27.18 -25.54 11.75
C LEU A 518 -28.30 -25.37 10.72
N LEU A 519 -28.69 -26.51 10.13
CA LEU A 519 -29.95 -26.62 9.38
C LEU A 519 -31.07 -26.67 10.43
N LEU A 520 -31.75 -25.57 10.66
CA LEU A 520 -32.97 -25.51 11.47
C LEU A 520 -34.19 -25.59 10.55
#